data_df19ba2bcb7d33fb3c14dfd9323212f0
#
_entry.id   df19ba2bcb7d33fb3c14dfd9323212f0
#
_cell.length_a   1.000
_cell.length_b   1.000
_cell.length_c   1.000
_cell.angle_alpha   90.00
_cell.angle_beta   90.00
_cell.angle_gamma   90.00
#
_symmetry.space_group_name_H-M   'P 1'
#
loop_
_entity.id
_entity.type
_entity.pdbx_description
1 polymer ?
#
loop_
_entity_poly.entity_id
_entity_poly.type
_entity_poly.pdbx_seq_one_letter_code
_entity_poly.pdbx_strand_id
1 'polypeptide(L)'
;MQKEDLQCIQNHPGQRAAGTRLTLIMTRDDRSRTLETFIQTLEDHWPALIVERTRADDDGPPLLSLGDGLGFQGLPENTKLSPFLDILAGEVPRPPEEHRAILNRMALGEELRLYVAAHCPHCPKAFRQWAALALAGPNLRVRVVDGSLFPEEAAREGVQAVPTLVMNGDWRWSGNIPVNDVLRQLADRDPSQLSAAALEGLVKEGRASKLADAMQAHGSIFPAFIDLLTHAKW
;
A
#
# COMPACT_ATOMS: atom_id res chain seq x y z
N MET A 1 -3.84 18.81 -12.41
CA MET A 1 -4.69 17.76 -13.02
C MET A 1 -4.97 18.13 -14.47
N GLN A 2 -4.86 17.19 -15.39
CA GLN A 2 -5.12 17.40 -16.82
C GLN A 2 -6.64 17.33 -17.11
N LYS A 3 -7.05 17.86 -18.29
CA LYS A 3 -8.47 17.86 -18.69
C LYS A 3 -9.03 16.43 -18.83
N GLU A 4 -8.21 15.54 -19.33
CA GLU A 4 -8.53 14.12 -19.51
C GLU A 4 -8.77 13.41 -18.17
N ASP A 5 -7.98 13.72 -17.15
CA ASP A 5 -8.15 13.17 -15.80
C ASP A 5 -9.47 13.64 -15.19
N LEU A 6 -9.81 14.93 -15.35
CA LEU A 6 -11.08 15.47 -14.88
C LEU A 6 -12.27 14.79 -15.56
N GLN A 7 -12.19 14.58 -16.87
CA GLN A 7 -13.23 13.84 -17.60
C GLN A 7 -13.35 12.39 -17.15
N CYS A 8 -12.23 11.75 -16.83
CA CYS A 8 -12.22 10.40 -16.28
C CYS A 8 -12.96 10.33 -14.94
N ILE A 9 -12.70 11.28 -14.02
CA ILE A 9 -13.40 11.38 -12.75
C ILE A 9 -14.90 11.61 -12.98
N GLN A 10 -15.27 12.59 -13.81
CA GLN A 10 -16.66 12.98 -14.08
C GLN A 10 -17.50 11.87 -14.71
N ASN A 11 -16.90 11.00 -15.51
CA ASN A 11 -17.61 9.95 -16.24
C ASN A 11 -17.47 8.57 -15.61
N HIS A 12 -16.75 8.42 -14.49
CA HIS A 12 -16.53 7.13 -13.87
C HIS A 12 -17.84 6.55 -13.30
N PRO A 13 -18.24 5.32 -13.66
CA PRO A 13 -19.52 4.74 -13.22
C PRO A 13 -19.63 4.58 -11.71
N GLY A 14 -18.49 4.38 -11.03
CA GLY A 14 -18.39 4.20 -9.58
C GLY A 14 -18.77 5.42 -8.74
N GLN A 15 -18.93 6.62 -9.33
CA GLN A 15 -19.38 7.83 -8.60
C GLN A 15 -20.70 7.64 -7.84
N ARG A 16 -21.51 6.66 -8.25
CA ARG A 16 -22.81 6.34 -7.65
C ARG A 16 -22.72 5.25 -6.60
N ALA A 17 -21.54 4.66 -6.40
CA ALA A 17 -21.33 3.64 -5.38
C ALA A 17 -21.48 4.27 -3.98
N ALA A 18 -22.48 3.83 -3.23
CA ALA A 18 -22.74 4.35 -1.89
C ALA A 18 -21.68 3.85 -0.90
N GLY A 19 -21.24 4.75 -0.01
CA GLY A 19 -20.35 4.37 1.10
C GLY A 19 -18.88 4.21 0.76
N THR A 20 -18.45 4.73 -0.39
CA THR A 20 -17.02 4.80 -0.75
C THR A 20 -16.26 5.62 0.29
N ARG A 21 -15.22 5.04 0.88
CA ARG A 21 -14.40 5.69 1.91
C ARG A 21 -12.96 5.82 1.46
N LEU A 22 -12.37 6.97 1.79
CA LEU A 22 -10.98 7.28 1.55
C LEU A 22 -10.44 8.03 2.77
N THR A 23 -9.27 7.67 3.25
CA THR A 23 -8.59 8.43 4.31
C THR A 23 -7.38 9.15 3.73
N LEU A 24 -7.36 10.46 3.84
CA LEU A 24 -6.17 11.27 3.56
C LEU A 24 -5.36 11.45 4.85
N ILE A 25 -4.16 10.90 4.88
CA ILE A 25 -3.19 11.08 5.95
C ILE A 25 -2.21 12.17 5.50
N MET A 26 -2.36 13.34 6.11
CA MET A 26 -1.48 14.50 5.88
C MET A 26 -0.31 14.48 6.86
N THR A 27 0.83 14.95 6.40
CA THR A 27 2.05 15.11 7.20
C THR A 27 2.56 16.54 7.08
N ARG A 28 3.77 16.83 7.58
CA ARG A 28 4.44 18.13 7.36
C ARG A 28 5.01 18.26 5.94
N ASP A 29 5.08 17.20 5.17
CA ASP A 29 5.52 17.20 3.77
C ASP A 29 4.60 18.11 2.93
N ASP A 30 5.20 19.02 2.16
CA ASP A 30 4.46 19.99 1.32
C ASP A 30 3.55 19.32 0.27
N ARG A 31 3.85 18.07 -0.11
CA ARG A 31 3.02 17.27 -1.01
C ARG A 31 1.64 16.95 -0.43
N SER A 32 1.46 17.09 0.89
CA SER A 32 0.13 17.00 1.55
C SER A 32 -0.87 17.99 0.96
N ARG A 33 -0.46 19.20 0.61
CA ARG A 33 -1.32 20.21 -0.02
C ARG A 33 -1.74 19.81 -1.43
N THR A 34 -0.85 19.19 -2.16
CA THR A 34 -1.13 18.71 -3.51
C THR A 34 -2.16 17.58 -3.50
N LEU A 35 -2.02 16.64 -2.54
CA LEU A 35 -3.00 15.59 -2.35
C LEU A 35 -4.35 16.14 -1.90
N GLU A 36 -4.37 17.11 -0.98
CA GLU A 36 -5.61 17.76 -0.54
C GLU A 36 -6.36 18.42 -1.71
N THR A 37 -5.64 19.11 -2.61
CA THR A 37 -6.24 19.72 -3.80
C THR A 37 -6.84 18.66 -4.74
N PHE A 38 -6.17 17.53 -4.91
CA PHE A 38 -6.70 16.40 -5.69
C PHE A 38 -7.97 15.83 -5.04
N ILE A 39 -7.96 15.62 -3.72
CA ILE A 39 -9.09 15.09 -2.98
C ILE A 39 -10.28 16.05 -3.05
N GLN A 40 -10.09 17.35 -2.92
CA GLN A 40 -11.15 18.34 -3.07
C GLN A 40 -11.80 18.24 -4.46
N THR A 41 -10.99 18.11 -5.51
CA THR A 41 -11.53 17.90 -6.86
C THR A 41 -12.34 16.60 -6.98
N LEU A 42 -11.89 15.56 -6.30
CA LEU A 42 -12.59 14.28 -6.31
C LEU A 42 -13.94 14.38 -5.58
N GLU A 43 -14.00 15.04 -4.41
CA GLU A 43 -15.23 15.29 -3.65
C GLU A 43 -16.26 16.12 -4.46
N ASP A 44 -15.78 17.13 -5.20
CA ASP A 44 -16.65 17.97 -6.04
C ASP A 44 -17.39 17.19 -7.14
N HIS A 45 -16.82 16.04 -7.56
CA HIS A 45 -17.35 15.24 -8.66
C HIS A 45 -17.82 13.84 -8.24
N TRP A 46 -17.64 13.48 -6.97
CA TRP A 46 -18.02 12.16 -6.43
C TRP A 46 -18.85 12.30 -5.15
N PRO A 47 -20.15 12.63 -5.27
CA PRO A 47 -21.00 13.01 -4.12
C PRO A 47 -21.16 11.95 -3.04
N ALA A 48 -20.95 10.66 -3.38
CA ALA A 48 -21.04 9.54 -2.46
C ALA A 48 -19.72 9.25 -1.70
N LEU A 49 -18.64 9.98 -2.05
CA LEU A 49 -17.33 9.80 -1.43
C LEU A 49 -17.31 10.37 -0.01
N ILE A 50 -16.87 9.56 0.95
CA ILE A 50 -16.63 9.98 2.32
C ILE A 50 -15.12 10.05 2.52
N VAL A 51 -14.59 11.26 2.72
CA VAL A 51 -13.18 11.48 2.97
C VAL A 51 -12.95 11.77 4.45
N GLU A 52 -12.17 10.90 5.08
CA GLU A 52 -11.63 11.14 6.42
C GLU A 52 -10.25 11.80 6.29
N ARG A 53 -10.00 12.84 7.07
CA ARG A 53 -8.72 13.55 7.09
C ARG A 53 -8.05 13.38 8.43
N THR A 54 -6.86 12.83 8.40
CA THR A 54 -6.02 12.69 9.61
C THR A 54 -4.71 13.45 9.39
N ARG A 55 -4.10 13.89 10.48
CA ARG A 55 -2.81 14.56 10.43
C ARG A 55 -1.82 13.81 11.32
N ALA A 56 -0.76 13.31 10.70
CA ALA A 56 0.39 12.76 11.40
C ALA A 56 1.41 13.89 11.65
N ASP A 57 1.94 13.95 12.85
CA ASP A 57 2.94 14.97 13.23
C ASP A 57 4.36 14.47 12.93
N ASP A 58 4.59 14.08 11.67
CA ASP A 58 5.86 13.62 11.15
C ASP A 58 6.20 14.28 9.79
N ASP A 59 7.43 14.09 9.34
CA ASP A 59 7.95 14.62 8.08
C ASP A 59 7.89 13.55 6.95
N GLY A 60 7.22 12.42 7.20
CA GLY A 60 7.03 11.37 6.21
C GLY A 60 6.12 11.80 5.05
N PRO A 61 6.07 10.99 3.99
CA PRO A 61 5.20 11.28 2.86
C PRO A 61 3.72 11.14 3.21
N PRO A 62 2.85 12.01 2.66
CA PRO A 62 1.41 11.87 2.82
C PRO A 62 0.88 10.62 2.09
N LEU A 63 -0.25 10.11 2.55
CA LEU A 63 -0.81 8.84 2.08
C LEU A 63 -2.33 8.93 1.88
N LEU A 64 -2.83 8.34 0.81
CA LEU A 64 -4.25 8.01 0.62
C LEU A 64 -4.47 6.54 1.01
N SER A 65 -5.25 6.29 2.06
CA SER A 65 -5.62 4.92 2.46
C SER A 65 -6.95 4.54 1.84
N LEU A 66 -6.96 3.41 1.11
CA LEU A 66 -8.12 2.84 0.42
C LEU A 66 -8.63 1.58 1.16
N GLY A 67 -8.54 1.56 2.47
CA GLY A 67 -8.88 0.44 3.36
C GLY A 67 -7.66 -0.07 4.11
N ASP A 68 -7.86 -1.10 4.92
CA ASP A 68 -6.87 -1.56 5.92
C ASP A 68 -5.56 -2.11 5.34
N GLY A 69 -5.57 -2.55 4.07
CA GLY A 69 -4.40 -3.17 3.44
C GLY A 69 -3.80 -2.37 2.29
N LEU A 70 -4.41 -1.27 1.85
CA LEU A 70 -3.97 -0.57 0.64
C LEU A 70 -3.74 0.92 0.89
N GLY A 71 -2.51 1.37 0.67
CA GLY A 71 -2.13 2.77 0.67
C GLY A 71 -1.64 3.24 -0.70
N PHE A 72 -1.95 4.48 -1.07
CA PHE A 72 -1.43 5.14 -2.26
C PHE A 72 -0.67 6.40 -1.86
N GLN A 73 0.65 6.37 -2.05
CA GLN A 73 1.56 7.46 -1.81
C GLN A 73 1.89 8.14 -3.14
N GLY A 74 1.12 9.15 -3.49
CA GLY A 74 1.25 9.81 -4.78
C GLY A 74 0.01 10.56 -5.21
N LEU A 75 0.07 11.11 -6.44
CA LEU A 75 -1.09 11.67 -7.13
C LEU A 75 -1.64 10.61 -8.09
N PRO A 76 -2.90 10.19 -7.90
CA PRO A 76 -3.55 9.25 -8.81
C PRO A 76 -4.01 9.98 -10.08
N GLU A 77 -3.07 10.40 -10.90
CA GLU A 77 -3.26 11.07 -12.19
C GLU A 77 -2.72 10.22 -13.34
N ASN A 78 -3.11 10.54 -14.56
CA ASN A 78 -2.70 9.86 -15.77
C ASN A 78 -3.02 8.36 -15.73
N THR A 79 -2.05 7.48 -16.04
CA THR A 79 -2.26 6.03 -16.10
C THR A 79 -2.64 5.40 -14.75
N LYS A 80 -2.42 6.11 -13.64
CA LYS A 80 -2.75 5.64 -12.28
C LYS A 80 -4.20 5.95 -11.89
N LEU A 81 -4.85 6.91 -12.56
CA LEU A 81 -6.16 7.41 -12.18
C LEU A 81 -7.25 6.34 -12.32
N SER A 82 -7.39 5.73 -13.51
CA SER A 82 -8.44 4.72 -13.72
C SER A 82 -8.35 3.55 -12.71
N PRO A 83 -7.18 2.90 -12.48
CA PRO A 83 -7.12 1.86 -11.47
C PRO A 83 -7.41 2.37 -10.05
N PHE A 84 -7.04 3.61 -9.72
CA PHE A 84 -7.38 4.21 -8.43
C PHE A 84 -8.90 4.38 -8.26
N LEU A 85 -9.59 4.89 -9.28
CA LEU A 85 -11.05 5.09 -9.26
C LEU A 85 -11.79 3.74 -9.22
N ASP A 86 -11.35 2.74 -9.99
CA ASP A 86 -11.92 1.38 -9.97
C ASP A 86 -11.84 0.78 -8.56
N ILE A 87 -10.67 0.91 -7.91
CA ILE A 87 -10.44 0.41 -6.55
C ILE A 87 -11.33 1.17 -5.54
N LEU A 88 -11.38 2.49 -5.65
CA LEU A 88 -12.20 3.34 -4.81
C LEU A 88 -13.69 3.01 -4.94
N ALA A 89 -14.14 2.65 -6.14
CA ALA A 89 -15.50 2.18 -6.41
C ALA A 89 -15.78 0.75 -5.91
N GLY A 90 -14.78 0.03 -5.43
CA GLY A 90 -14.90 -1.38 -5.08
C GLY A 90 -14.89 -2.32 -6.29
N GLU A 91 -14.57 -1.82 -7.47
CA GLU A 91 -14.48 -2.58 -8.73
C GLU A 91 -13.14 -3.31 -8.84
N VAL A 92 -12.83 -4.13 -7.84
CA VAL A 92 -11.56 -4.85 -7.78
C VAL A 92 -11.79 -6.33 -8.07
N PRO A 93 -11.04 -6.95 -9.02
CA PRO A 93 -11.16 -8.36 -9.30
C PRO A 93 -10.86 -9.20 -8.05
N ARG A 94 -11.70 -10.18 -7.77
CA ARG A 94 -11.42 -11.11 -6.68
C ARG A 94 -10.22 -11.98 -7.04
N PRO A 95 -9.18 -12.06 -6.20
CA PRO A 95 -8.04 -12.92 -6.46
C PRO A 95 -8.43 -14.40 -6.49
N PRO A 96 -7.70 -15.24 -7.24
CA PRO A 96 -7.89 -16.70 -7.25
C PRO A 96 -7.90 -17.28 -5.83
N GLU A 97 -8.64 -18.39 -5.63
CA GLU A 97 -8.76 -19.03 -4.32
C GLU A 97 -7.39 -19.47 -3.77
N GLU A 98 -6.52 -19.99 -4.63
CA GLU A 98 -5.16 -20.38 -4.25
C GLU A 98 -4.35 -19.23 -3.64
N HIS A 99 -4.46 -18.00 -4.21
CA HIS A 99 -3.80 -16.81 -3.68
C HIS A 99 -4.39 -16.41 -2.32
N ARG A 100 -5.72 -16.44 -2.21
CA ARG A 100 -6.40 -16.11 -0.94
C ARG A 100 -6.06 -17.11 0.17
N ALA A 101 -5.92 -18.38 -0.17
CA ALA A 101 -5.50 -19.42 0.77
C ALA A 101 -4.09 -19.18 1.31
N ILE A 102 -3.17 -18.67 0.47
CA ILE A 102 -1.83 -18.27 0.89
C ILE A 102 -1.90 -17.06 1.83
N LEU A 103 -2.59 -16.00 1.41
CA LEU A 103 -2.73 -14.76 2.19
C LEU A 103 -3.35 -15.00 3.58
N ASN A 104 -4.33 -15.91 3.68
CA ASN A 104 -4.97 -16.25 4.95
C ASN A 104 -4.07 -17.04 5.91
N ARG A 105 -3.03 -17.72 5.38
CA ARG A 105 -2.05 -18.46 6.19
C ARG A 105 -0.89 -17.61 6.68
N MET A 106 -0.72 -16.38 6.16
CA MET A 106 0.32 -15.48 6.63
C MET A 106 0.10 -15.14 8.11
N ALA A 107 1.04 -15.52 8.97
CA ALA A 107 0.94 -15.33 10.40
C ALA A 107 1.10 -13.86 10.81
N LEU A 108 2.04 -13.16 10.17
CA LEU A 108 2.36 -11.76 10.43
C LEU A 108 2.10 -10.90 9.19
N GLY A 109 1.87 -9.61 9.44
CA GLY A 109 1.65 -8.66 8.36
C GLY A 109 2.94 -8.32 7.64
N GLU A 110 2.85 -8.29 6.33
CA GLU A 110 3.93 -7.87 5.44
C GLU A 110 3.51 -6.64 4.65
N GLU A 111 4.43 -5.68 4.51
CA GLU A 111 4.25 -4.53 3.65
C GLU A 111 5.08 -4.69 2.36
N LEU A 112 4.39 -4.60 1.24
CA LEU A 112 5.00 -4.51 -0.08
C LEU A 112 4.89 -3.08 -0.60
N ARG A 113 5.94 -2.59 -1.25
CA ARG A 113 5.92 -1.29 -1.92
C ARG A 113 5.91 -1.49 -3.43
N LEU A 114 4.85 -1.05 -4.08
CA LEU A 114 4.72 -1.09 -5.53
C LEU A 114 5.04 0.28 -6.11
N TYR A 115 6.20 0.42 -6.73
CA TYR A 115 6.60 1.63 -7.41
C TYR A 115 5.98 1.71 -8.80
N VAL A 116 5.33 2.84 -9.07
CA VAL A 116 4.64 3.17 -10.33
C VAL A 116 5.08 4.56 -10.83
N ALA A 117 4.74 4.89 -12.07
CA ALA A 117 5.00 6.23 -12.63
C ALA A 117 3.85 6.68 -13.55
N ALA A 118 3.77 7.99 -13.79
CA ALA A 118 2.67 8.65 -14.50
C ALA A 118 2.41 8.13 -15.92
N HIS A 119 3.45 7.76 -16.66
CA HIS A 119 3.35 7.37 -18.07
C HIS A 119 3.71 5.91 -18.33
N CYS A 120 3.71 5.08 -17.30
CA CYS A 120 4.04 3.67 -17.40
C CYS A 120 2.82 2.85 -17.90
N PRO A 121 2.86 2.22 -19.07
CA PRO A 121 1.71 1.50 -19.62
C PRO A 121 1.40 0.18 -18.89
N HIS A 122 2.37 -0.37 -18.16
CA HIS A 122 2.22 -1.63 -17.41
C HIS A 122 1.78 -1.42 -15.96
N CYS A 123 1.97 -0.22 -15.43
CA CYS A 123 1.67 0.11 -14.03
C CYS A 123 0.19 -0.03 -13.65
N PRO A 124 -0.80 0.31 -14.51
CA PRO A 124 -2.22 0.13 -14.19
C PRO A 124 -2.59 -1.32 -13.89
N LYS A 125 -2.05 -2.27 -14.66
CA LYS A 125 -2.29 -3.71 -14.45
C LYS A 125 -1.69 -4.17 -13.12
N ALA A 126 -0.44 -3.80 -12.85
CA ALA A 126 0.23 -4.15 -11.60
C ALA A 126 -0.52 -3.55 -10.39
N PHE A 127 -0.96 -2.30 -10.49
CA PHE A 127 -1.70 -1.64 -9.42
C PHE A 127 -3.00 -2.39 -9.11
N ARG A 128 -3.87 -2.68 -10.09
CA ARG A 128 -5.11 -3.43 -9.86
C ARG A 128 -4.83 -4.81 -9.25
N GLN A 129 -3.82 -5.50 -9.72
CA GLN A 129 -3.46 -6.85 -9.27
C GLN A 129 -3.03 -6.86 -7.81
N TRP A 130 -2.11 -5.96 -7.42
CA TRP A 130 -1.60 -5.90 -6.05
C TRP A 130 -2.59 -5.28 -5.07
N ALA A 131 -3.42 -4.34 -5.53
CA ALA A 131 -4.54 -3.82 -4.75
C ALA A 131 -5.57 -4.92 -4.43
N ALA A 132 -5.91 -5.76 -5.41
CA ALA A 132 -6.82 -6.89 -5.22
C ALA A 132 -6.32 -7.86 -4.13
N LEU A 133 -5.02 -8.15 -4.13
CA LEU A 133 -4.39 -9.01 -3.13
C LEU A 133 -4.37 -8.35 -1.74
N ALA A 134 -4.03 -7.06 -1.65
CA ALA A 134 -4.02 -6.31 -0.41
C ALA A 134 -5.40 -6.27 0.25
N LEU A 135 -6.44 -6.00 -0.53
CA LEU A 135 -7.82 -5.92 -0.03
C LEU A 135 -8.42 -7.30 0.31
N ALA A 136 -7.86 -8.39 -0.22
CA ALA A 136 -8.30 -9.75 0.08
C ALA A 136 -7.53 -10.41 1.22
N GLY A 137 -6.33 -9.91 1.57
CA GLY A 137 -5.44 -10.52 2.55
C GLY A 137 -5.38 -9.75 3.87
N PRO A 138 -5.81 -10.33 5.01
CA PRO A 138 -5.86 -9.60 6.28
C PRO A 138 -4.47 -9.21 6.82
N ASN A 139 -3.42 -9.85 6.32
CA ASN A 139 -2.04 -9.68 6.76
C ASN A 139 -1.12 -9.16 5.63
N LEU A 140 -1.66 -8.79 4.47
CA LEU A 140 -0.89 -8.18 3.39
C LEU A 140 -1.23 -6.69 3.31
N ARG A 141 -0.18 -5.86 3.28
CA ARG A 141 -0.29 -4.44 2.97
C ARG A 141 0.46 -4.15 1.69
N VAL A 142 -0.13 -3.33 0.87
CA VAL A 142 0.52 -2.82 -0.34
C VAL A 142 0.48 -1.30 -0.30
N ARG A 143 1.65 -0.70 -0.32
CA ARG A 143 1.81 0.74 -0.52
C ARG A 143 2.21 0.98 -1.97
N VAL A 144 1.33 1.59 -2.72
CA VAL A 144 1.64 2.04 -4.09
C VAL A 144 2.32 3.39 -4.01
N VAL A 145 3.54 3.48 -4.53
CA VAL A 145 4.38 4.68 -4.47
C VAL A 145 4.55 5.26 -5.87
N ASP A 146 4.18 6.51 -6.04
CA ASP A 146 4.49 7.25 -7.27
C ASP A 146 5.97 7.66 -7.27
N GLY A 147 6.81 6.88 -7.92
CA GLY A 147 8.24 7.14 -8.03
C GLY A 147 8.60 8.45 -8.75
N SER A 148 7.65 9.04 -9.51
CA SER A 148 7.83 10.35 -10.13
C SER A 148 7.67 11.50 -9.12
N LEU A 149 6.79 11.31 -8.14
CA LEU A 149 6.55 12.29 -7.07
C LEU A 149 7.48 12.10 -5.86
N PHE A 150 7.96 10.86 -5.65
CA PHE A 150 8.86 10.48 -4.56
C PHE A 150 10.15 9.82 -5.10
N PRO A 151 10.93 10.54 -5.93
CA PRO A 151 12.14 9.98 -6.55
C PRO A 151 13.22 9.63 -5.53
N GLU A 152 13.29 10.34 -4.41
CA GLU A 152 14.21 10.09 -3.32
C GLU A 152 13.96 8.75 -2.63
N GLU A 153 12.69 8.35 -2.51
CA GLU A 153 12.32 7.06 -1.95
C GLU A 153 12.61 5.93 -2.94
N ALA A 154 12.25 6.11 -4.21
CA ALA A 154 12.56 5.16 -5.27
C ALA A 154 14.07 4.91 -5.40
N ALA A 155 14.89 5.98 -5.31
CA ALA A 155 16.34 5.87 -5.36
C ALA A 155 16.91 5.12 -4.14
N ARG A 156 16.40 5.40 -2.93
CA ARG A 156 16.80 4.72 -1.70
C ARG A 156 16.54 3.23 -1.75
N GLU A 157 15.42 2.83 -2.34
CA GLU A 157 15.03 1.43 -2.56
C GLU A 157 15.69 0.82 -3.80
N GLY A 158 16.55 1.56 -4.53
CA GLY A 158 17.24 1.06 -5.73
C GLY A 158 16.32 0.76 -6.90
N VAL A 159 15.17 1.44 -7.00
CA VAL A 159 14.21 1.25 -8.10
C VAL A 159 14.70 1.97 -9.35
N GLN A 160 14.98 1.20 -10.41
CA GLN A 160 15.49 1.72 -11.70
C GLN A 160 14.43 1.67 -12.82
N ALA A 161 13.37 0.90 -12.64
CA ALA A 161 12.30 0.73 -13.61
C ALA A 161 10.95 0.58 -12.89
N VAL A 162 9.84 0.76 -13.62
CA VAL A 162 8.48 0.59 -13.09
C VAL A 162 7.61 -0.24 -14.07
N PRO A 163 6.66 -1.05 -13.57
CA PRO A 163 6.41 -1.27 -12.14
C PRO A 163 7.53 -2.08 -11.49
N THR A 164 7.84 -1.77 -10.23
CA THR A 164 8.72 -2.58 -9.39
C THR A 164 8.05 -2.80 -8.04
N LEU A 165 7.97 -4.05 -7.62
CA LEU A 165 7.54 -4.45 -6.30
C LEU A 165 8.77 -4.69 -5.42
N VAL A 166 8.78 -4.08 -4.24
CA VAL A 166 9.84 -4.23 -3.24
C VAL A 166 9.24 -4.84 -1.99
N MET A 167 9.90 -5.84 -1.44
CA MET A 167 9.58 -6.48 -0.17
C MET A 167 10.77 -6.34 0.78
N ASN A 168 10.57 -5.65 1.90
CA ASN A 168 11.55 -5.44 2.99
C ASN A 168 12.93 -4.89 2.55
N GLY A 169 12.98 -4.14 1.45
CA GLY A 169 14.22 -3.55 0.93
C GLY A 169 15.15 -4.54 0.19
N ASP A 170 14.98 -5.85 0.36
CA ASP A 170 15.92 -6.87 -0.15
C ASP A 170 15.43 -7.53 -1.44
N TRP A 171 14.14 -7.85 -1.51
CA TRP A 171 13.55 -8.55 -2.65
C TRP A 171 12.89 -7.57 -3.61
N ARG A 172 13.20 -7.70 -4.90
CA ARG A 172 12.68 -6.82 -5.96
C ARG A 172 12.23 -7.62 -7.18
N TRP A 173 11.07 -7.27 -7.70
CA TRP A 173 10.54 -7.77 -8.98
C TRP A 173 10.17 -6.59 -9.84
N SER A 174 10.78 -6.48 -11.01
CA SER A 174 10.55 -5.37 -11.95
C SER A 174 9.88 -5.82 -13.23
N GLY A 175 9.04 -4.98 -13.81
CA GLY A 175 8.33 -5.25 -15.06
C GLY A 175 7.17 -6.22 -14.87
N ASN A 176 7.30 -7.44 -15.35
CA ASN A 176 6.30 -8.48 -15.14
C ASN A 176 6.49 -9.11 -13.75
N ILE A 177 5.67 -8.72 -12.79
CA ILE A 177 5.76 -9.18 -11.39
C ILE A 177 4.96 -10.48 -11.25
N PRO A 178 5.62 -11.65 -11.08
CA PRO A 178 4.93 -12.94 -10.98
C PRO A 178 4.32 -13.13 -9.59
N VAL A 179 3.00 -13.00 -9.48
CA VAL A 179 2.28 -13.10 -8.19
C VAL A 179 2.60 -14.39 -7.44
N ASN A 180 2.60 -15.52 -8.13
CA ASN A 180 2.86 -16.82 -7.50
C ASN A 180 4.24 -16.90 -6.84
N ASP A 181 5.26 -16.26 -7.44
CA ASP A 181 6.61 -16.28 -6.88
C ASP A 181 6.69 -15.40 -5.65
N VAL A 182 6.08 -14.21 -5.71
CA VAL A 182 6.02 -13.30 -4.55
C VAL A 182 5.24 -13.94 -3.41
N LEU A 183 4.07 -14.54 -3.69
CA LEU A 183 3.24 -15.18 -2.65
C LEU A 183 3.95 -16.39 -2.03
N ARG A 184 4.71 -17.18 -2.81
CA ARG A 184 5.55 -18.24 -2.24
C ARG A 184 6.60 -17.67 -1.28
N GLN A 185 7.32 -16.62 -1.69
CA GLN A 185 8.30 -15.98 -0.82
C GLN A 185 7.68 -15.45 0.47
N LEU A 186 6.44 -14.93 0.39
CA LEU A 186 5.70 -14.48 1.57
C LEU A 186 5.26 -15.66 2.47
N ALA A 187 4.86 -16.78 1.87
CA ALA A 187 4.37 -17.95 2.58
C ALA A 187 5.48 -18.77 3.25
N ASP A 188 6.64 -18.85 2.58
CA ASP A 188 7.78 -19.67 3.02
C ASP A 188 8.72 -18.88 3.97
N ARG A 189 8.38 -17.62 4.25
CA ARG A 189 9.21 -16.76 5.06
C ARG A 189 9.17 -17.18 6.53
N ASP A 190 10.35 -17.35 7.09
CA ASP A 190 10.52 -17.49 8.54
C ASP A 190 10.24 -16.16 9.24
N PRO A 191 9.19 -16.06 10.06
CA PRO A 191 8.83 -14.80 10.74
C PRO A 191 9.91 -14.34 11.72
N SER A 192 10.83 -15.20 12.16
CA SER A 192 11.95 -14.83 13.02
C SER A 192 12.98 -13.92 12.32
N GLN A 193 12.96 -13.88 10.99
CA GLN A 193 13.84 -13.04 10.16
C GLN A 193 13.28 -11.63 9.89
N LEU A 194 12.16 -11.25 10.52
CA LEU A 194 11.65 -9.90 10.42
C LEU A 194 12.64 -8.89 11.00
N SER A 195 12.80 -7.75 10.31
CA SER A 195 13.64 -6.66 10.79
C SER A 195 13.05 -5.96 12.02
N ALA A 196 13.89 -5.31 12.83
CA ALA A 196 13.43 -4.52 13.98
C ALA A 196 12.39 -3.45 13.58
N ALA A 197 12.58 -2.79 12.44
CA ALA A 197 11.63 -1.80 11.92
C ALA A 197 10.26 -2.42 11.58
N ALA A 198 10.23 -3.62 11.00
CA ALA A 198 8.98 -4.34 10.72
C ALA A 198 8.26 -4.74 12.01
N LEU A 199 9.00 -5.20 13.02
CA LEU A 199 8.47 -5.57 14.33
C LEU A 199 7.93 -4.34 15.08
N GLU A 200 8.66 -3.23 15.04
CA GLU A 200 8.23 -1.94 15.61
C GLU A 200 6.92 -1.46 14.96
N GLY A 201 6.82 -1.56 13.63
CA GLY A 201 5.61 -1.25 12.89
C GLY A 201 4.42 -2.06 13.37
N LEU A 202 4.58 -3.39 13.52
CA LEU A 202 3.52 -4.27 14.03
C LEU A 202 3.06 -3.88 15.46
N VAL A 203 3.99 -3.50 16.33
CA VAL A 203 3.67 -3.05 17.70
C VAL A 203 2.91 -1.72 17.67
N LYS A 204 3.38 -0.73 16.91
CA LYS A 204 2.72 0.58 16.75
C LYS A 204 1.31 0.47 16.17
N GLU A 205 1.06 -0.54 15.37
CA GLU A 205 -0.26 -0.84 14.80
C GLU A 205 -1.20 -1.62 15.74
N GLY A 206 -0.80 -1.83 16.99
CA GLY A 206 -1.59 -2.59 17.96
C GLY A 206 -1.63 -4.10 17.70
N ARG A 207 -0.71 -4.64 16.91
CA ARG A 207 -0.63 -6.07 16.54
C ARG A 207 0.34 -6.87 17.42
N ALA A 208 0.69 -6.36 18.58
CA ALA A 208 1.61 -7.02 19.52
C ALA A 208 1.16 -8.43 19.94
N SER A 209 -0.15 -8.68 20.06
CA SER A 209 -0.67 -10.03 20.34
C SER A 209 -0.34 -11.03 19.25
N LYS A 210 -0.52 -10.64 17.97
CA LYS A 210 -0.16 -11.50 16.83
C LYS A 210 1.33 -11.81 16.77
N LEU A 211 2.18 -10.83 17.14
CA LEU A 211 3.61 -11.03 17.24
C LEU A 211 3.96 -12.02 18.36
N ALA A 212 3.32 -11.92 19.52
CA ALA A 212 3.49 -12.85 20.62
C ALA A 212 3.06 -14.28 20.24
N ASP A 213 1.91 -14.43 19.57
CA ASP A 213 1.41 -15.71 19.06
C ASP A 213 2.39 -16.33 18.06
N ALA A 214 2.98 -15.53 17.15
CA ALA A 214 3.97 -15.99 16.19
C ALA A 214 5.27 -16.44 16.88
N MET A 215 5.77 -15.71 17.88
CA MET A 215 6.93 -16.12 18.68
C MET A 215 6.66 -17.41 19.45
N GLN A 216 5.46 -17.55 20.03
CA GLN A 216 5.04 -18.76 20.72
C GLN A 216 4.98 -19.95 19.77
N ALA A 217 4.38 -19.78 18.59
CA ALA A 217 4.30 -20.83 17.57
C ALA A 217 5.68 -21.23 17.03
N HIS A 218 6.61 -20.28 16.90
CA HIS A 218 7.98 -20.51 16.49
C HIS A 218 8.84 -21.13 17.60
N GLY A 219 8.44 -21.02 18.86
CA GLY A 219 9.15 -21.54 20.01
C GLY A 219 10.36 -20.72 20.46
N SER A 220 10.53 -19.49 19.95
CA SER A 220 11.62 -18.60 20.35
C SER A 220 11.22 -17.12 20.21
N ILE A 221 11.89 -16.27 21.00
CA ILE A 221 11.80 -14.81 20.82
C ILE A 221 12.63 -14.44 19.58
N PHE A 222 12.05 -13.63 18.70
CA PHE A 222 12.74 -13.21 17.49
C PHE A 222 13.94 -12.31 17.82
N PRO A 223 15.12 -12.55 17.23
CA PRO A 223 16.35 -11.82 17.58
C PRO A 223 16.19 -10.29 17.46
N ALA A 224 15.60 -9.82 16.36
CA ALA A 224 15.38 -8.39 16.16
C ALA A 224 14.37 -7.76 17.14
N PHE A 225 13.53 -8.56 17.79
CA PHE A 225 12.64 -8.07 18.84
C PHE A 225 13.40 -7.81 20.15
N ILE A 226 14.41 -8.61 20.45
CA ILE A 226 15.31 -8.37 21.58
C ILE A 226 16.05 -7.04 21.37
N ASP A 227 16.57 -6.81 20.16
CA ASP A 227 17.23 -5.55 19.80
C ASP A 227 16.28 -4.35 19.93
N LEU A 228 15.04 -4.52 19.49
CA LEU A 228 13.99 -3.48 19.63
C LEU A 228 13.75 -3.13 21.10
N LEU A 229 13.59 -4.12 21.97
CA LEU A 229 13.36 -3.89 23.41
C LEU A 229 14.54 -3.21 24.11
N THR A 230 15.76 -3.47 23.66
CA THR A 230 16.98 -2.93 24.27
C THR A 230 17.32 -1.52 23.82
N HIS A 231 16.90 -1.12 22.62
CA HIS A 231 17.29 0.15 21.98
C HIS A 231 16.12 1.11 21.73
N ALA A 232 14.87 0.67 21.83
CA ALA A 232 13.70 1.53 21.60
C ALA A 232 13.55 2.56 22.73
N LYS A 233 13.45 3.81 22.36
CA LYS A 233 12.98 4.89 23.24
C LYS A 233 11.45 4.91 23.14
N TRP A 234 10.82 4.27 24.10
CA TRP A 234 9.36 4.25 24.26
C TRP A 234 8.82 5.61 24.72
#